data_91b4330737456da9755b3170795f32da
#
_entry.id   91b4330737456da9755b3170795f32da
#
_cell.length_a   1.000
_cell.length_b   1.000
_cell.length_c   1.000
_cell.angle_alpha   90.00
_cell.angle_beta   90.00
_cell.angle_gamma   90.00
#
_symmetry.space_group_name_H-M   'P 1'
#
loop_
_entity.id
_entity.type
_entity.pdbx_description
1 polymer ?
#
loop_
_entity_poly.entity_id
_entity_poly.type
_entity_poly.pdbx_seq_one_letter_code
_entity_poly.pdbx_strand_id
1 'polypeptide(L)'
;MTDFKNIPENDPDLKLARQYGKVLAGEQDIQDIEDPMFRLLAQARDAANQVEMDMPVGSADSSWQQIERTISRDSETDRAVIRPISSAKRWYWAAAAVVLIAFGSLFLLRQMADPSPQLLAESGSAISVVELADGSSVTLRPNSRLYEVTSTEQLQGYSLSGEALFEVESRQDRTFSVEAGPGRVVVTGTRFNLSDRDERSTIHLLDGSVIFETVDMARSVTLSAGEAAVISADYRLDEPFTFEREEITGWTQNRLVFRDRLLAEILSELEFHYNITIRADDETEQIALGGSVALETPEQSLQDLGTVLGGEFTQVDDQTYQFRPQP
;
A
#
# COMPACT_ATOMS: atom_id res chain seq x y z
N MET A 1 -9.83 -5.84 23.11
CA MET A 1 -10.07 -7.10 23.86
C MET A 1 -10.45 -8.13 22.81
N THR A 2 -9.45 -8.78 22.25
CA THR A 2 -9.60 -9.74 21.14
C THR A 2 -10.22 -11.02 21.66
N ASP A 3 -11.31 -11.42 21.03
CA ASP A 3 -12.15 -12.56 21.41
C ASP A 3 -11.46 -13.88 20.97
N PHE A 4 -10.85 -14.57 21.94
CA PHE A 4 -10.12 -15.85 21.76
C PHE A 4 -11.04 -17.07 21.54
N LYS A 5 -12.29 -16.88 21.14
CA LYS A 5 -13.30 -17.94 21.11
C LYS A 5 -13.30 -18.84 19.87
N ASN A 6 -12.43 -18.63 18.88
CA ASN A 6 -12.48 -19.35 17.59
C ASN A 6 -11.14 -19.95 17.10
N ILE A 7 -10.24 -20.34 18.03
CA ILE A 7 -9.00 -21.02 17.62
C ILE A 7 -9.32 -22.52 17.48
N PRO A 8 -9.01 -23.16 16.33
CA PRO A 8 -9.25 -24.60 16.14
C PRO A 8 -8.49 -25.42 17.19
N GLU A 9 -9.12 -26.48 17.74
CA GLU A 9 -8.49 -27.34 18.76
C GLU A 9 -7.18 -28.02 18.30
N ASN A 10 -6.91 -28.03 17.00
CA ASN A 10 -5.72 -28.63 16.39
C ASN A 10 -4.62 -27.62 16.08
N ASP A 11 -4.76 -26.35 16.47
CA ASP A 11 -3.75 -25.32 16.26
C ASP A 11 -2.44 -25.71 16.99
N PRO A 12 -1.28 -25.74 16.30
CA PRO A 12 0.00 -26.10 16.89
C PRO A 12 0.41 -25.16 18.03
N ASP A 13 0.10 -23.87 17.94
CA ASP A 13 0.45 -22.88 18.97
C ASP A 13 -0.41 -23.09 20.23
N LEU A 14 -1.68 -23.48 20.05
CA LEU A 14 -2.56 -23.81 21.19
C LEU A 14 -2.10 -25.09 21.91
N LYS A 15 -1.60 -26.09 21.20
CA LYS A 15 -1.02 -27.31 21.79
C LYS A 15 0.24 -26.99 22.56
N LEU A 16 1.11 -26.15 22.02
CA LEU A 16 2.35 -25.72 22.68
C LEU A 16 2.05 -24.92 23.96
N ALA A 17 1.08 -24.00 23.91
CA ALA A 17 0.64 -23.23 25.07
C ALA A 17 0.07 -24.11 26.19
N ARG A 18 -0.69 -25.16 25.85
CA ARG A 18 -1.20 -26.14 26.83
C ARG A 18 -0.08 -26.98 27.46
N GLN A 19 0.91 -27.41 26.68
CA GLN A 19 2.09 -28.12 27.21
C GLN A 19 2.89 -27.24 28.15
N TYR A 20 3.09 -25.98 27.80
CA TYR A 20 3.75 -25.00 28.68
C TYR A 20 2.98 -24.74 29.98
N GLY A 21 1.64 -24.68 29.92
CA GLY A 21 0.78 -24.56 31.10
C GLY A 21 0.98 -25.73 32.08
N LYS A 22 1.16 -26.96 31.60
CA LYS A 22 1.45 -28.15 32.42
C LYS A 22 2.84 -28.10 33.07
N VAL A 23 3.85 -27.56 32.39
CA VAL A 23 5.18 -27.34 32.97
C VAL A 23 5.13 -26.31 34.07
N LEU A 24 4.40 -25.20 33.90
CA LEU A 24 4.21 -24.20 34.97
C LEU A 24 3.45 -24.73 36.16
N ALA A 25 2.54 -25.68 35.96
CA ALA A 25 1.80 -26.37 37.02
C ALA A 25 2.61 -27.48 37.73
N GLY A 26 3.82 -27.80 37.23
CA GLY A 26 4.66 -28.89 37.77
C GLY A 26 4.18 -30.29 37.36
N GLU A 27 3.30 -30.41 36.41
CA GLU A 27 2.71 -31.69 35.91
C GLU A 27 3.56 -32.36 34.83
N GLN A 28 4.48 -31.61 34.17
CA GLN A 28 5.34 -32.10 33.11
C GLN A 28 6.70 -31.41 33.15
N ASP A 29 7.78 -32.13 32.80
CA ASP A 29 9.11 -31.51 32.70
C ASP A 29 9.25 -30.74 31.37
N ILE A 30 9.98 -29.63 31.43
CA ILE A 30 10.26 -28.79 30.24
C ILE A 30 11.06 -29.55 29.14
N GLN A 31 11.83 -30.57 29.56
CA GLN A 31 12.61 -31.43 28.66
C GLN A 31 11.75 -32.34 27.79
N ASP A 32 10.50 -32.60 28.20
CA ASP A 32 9.55 -33.47 27.47
C ASP A 32 8.82 -32.74 26.34
N ILE A 33 9.11 -31.45 26.11
CA ILE A 33 8.52 -30.67 25.02
C ILE A 33 9.47 -30.74 23.81
N GLU A 34 8.97 -31.22 22.67
CA GLU A 34 9.76 -31.40 21.42
C GLU A 34 10.08 -30.09 20.67
N ASP A 35 9.76 -28.93 21.19
CA ASP A 35 10.02 -27.64 20.56
C ASP A 35 11.49 -27.21 20.77
N PRO A 36 12.21 -26.73 19.74
CA PRO A 36 13.61 -26.30 19.81
C PRO A 36 13.88 -25.19 20.83
N MET A 37 12.94 -24.26 21.01
CA MET A 37 13.09 -23.13 21.93
C MET A 37 13.04 -23.62 23.39
N PHE A 38 12.15 -24.56 23.70
CA PHE A 38 12.04 -25.12 25.06
C PHE A 38 13.23 -25.98 25.43
N ARG A 39 13.89 -26.66 24.47
CA ARG A 39 15.18 -27.36 24.72
C ARG A 39 16.29 -26.39 25.12
N LEU A 40 16.38 -25.22 24.48
CA LEU A 40 17.32 -24.17 24.86
C LEU A 40 17.07 -23.62 26.26
N LEU A 41 15.80 -23.40 26.63
CA LEU A 41 15.43 -22.96 27.98
C LEU A 41 15.74 -24.01 29.05
N ALA A 42 15.51 -25.28 28.77
CA ALA A 42 15.89 -26.37 29.67
C ALA A 42 17.40 -26.42 29.91
N GLN A 43 18.21 -26.34 28.86
CA GLN A 43 19.67 -26.28 28.93
C GLN A 43 20.18 -25.06 29.74
N ALA A 44 19.56 -23.88 29.55
CA ALA A 44 19.92 -22.69 30.29
C ALA A 44 19.58 -22.82 31.79
N ARG A 45 18.45 -23.45 32.16
CA ARG A 45 18.06 -23.72 33.53
C ARG A 45 19.02 -24.70 34.21
N ASP A 46 19.39 -25.81 33.53
CA ASP A 46 20.30 -26.81 34.07
C ASP A 46 21.71 -26.26 34.24
N ALA A 47 22.17 -25.39 33.34
CA ALA A 47 23.43 -24.66 33.50
C ALA A 47 23.39 -23.69 34.69
N ALA A 48 22.29 -23.01 34.94
CA ALA A 48 22.12 -22.13 36.11
C ALA A 48 22.10 -22.89 37.40
N ASN A 49 21.44 -24.06 37.45
CA ASN A 49 21.42 -24.93 38.63
C ASN A 49 22.78 -25.58 38.95
N GLN A 50 23.62 -25.82 37.94
CA GLN A 50 25.00 -26.31 38.11
C GLN A 50 25.92 -25.26 38.76
N VAL A 51 25.72 -23.98 38.45
CA VAL A 51 26.49 -22.87 39.04
C VAL A 51 26.15 -22.70 40.56
N GLU A 52 24.94 -23.02 40.99
CA GLU A 52 24.51 -22.87 42.37
C GLU A 52 25.03 -24.01 43.28
N MET A 53 25.42 -25.17 42.74
CA MET A 53 25.92 -26.34 43.49
C MET A 53 27.43 -26.33 43.77
N ASP A 54 28.20 -25.43 43.16
CA ASP A 54 29.66 -25.40 43.30
C ASP A 54 30.18 -24.31 44.27
N MET A 55 29.34 -23.74 45.09
CA MET A 55 29.75 -22.84 46.16
C MET A 55 29.99 -23.64 47.47
N PRO A 56 31.21 -23.71 47.98
CA PRO A 56 31.48 -24.39 49.25
C PRO A 56 30.82 -23.65 50.37
N VAL A 57 29.87 -24.32 51.05
CA VAL A 57 29.26 -23.84 52.29
C VAL A 57 30.31 -23.98 53.41
N GLY A 58 31.18 -22.98 53.52
CA GLY A 58 32.02 -22.79 54.70
C GLY A 58 31.17 -22.19 55.83
N SER A 59 31.25 -22.76 57.03
CA SER A 59 30.53 -22.27 58.19
C SER A 59 30.85 -20.79 58.45
N ALA A 60 29.82 -19.96 58.64
CA ALA A 60 29.91 -18.52 58.81
C ALA A 60 30.86 -18.10 59.98
N ASP A 61 31.01 -18.92 60.98
CA ASP A 61 31.85 -18.66 62.18
C ASP A 61 33.36 -18.64 61.85
N SER A 62 33.84 -19.50 60.97
CA SER A 62 35.28 -19.52 60.58
C SER A 62 35.70 -18.32 59.73
N SER A 63 34.78 -17.83 58.93
CA SER A 63 35.01 -16.67 58.09
C SER A 63 35.03 -15.35 58.87
N TRP A 64 34.21 -15.20 59.88
CA TRP A 64 34.18 -14.02 60.73
C TRP A 64 35.46 -13.88 61.58
N GLN A 65 35.95 -14.96 62.19
CA GLN A 65 37.22 -14.93 62.94
C GLN A 65 38.43 -14.60 62.11
N GLN A 66 38.42 -14.91 60.83
CA GLN A 66 39.51 -14.56 59.90
C GLN A 66 39.47 -13.11 59.49
N ILE A 67 38.28 -12.54 59.34
CA ILE A 67 38.05 -11.13 59.03
C ILE A 67 38.43 -10.22 60.21
N GLU A 68 38.08 -10.62 61.45
CA GLU A 68 38.36 -9.86 62.66
C GLU A 68 39.88 -9.79 62.96
N ARG A 69 40.64 -10.86 62.66
CA ARG A 69 42.13 -10.89 62.78
C ARG A 69 42.81 -10.01 61.71
N THR A 70 42.20 -9.83 60.56
CA THR A 70 42.78 -9.02 59.48
C THR A 70 42.52 -7.53 59.74
N ILE A 71 41.34 -7.18 60.27
CA ILE A 71 40.97 -5.78 60.58
C ILE A 71 41.79 -5.22 61.75
N SER A 72 42.18 -6.06 62.74
CA SER A 72 42.93 -5.62 63.92
C SER A 72 44.43 -5.40 63.65
N ARG A 73 44.95 -5.68 62.45
CA ARG A 73 46.37 -5.62 62.15
C ARG A 73 46.79 -4.43 61.27
N ASP A 74 45.83 -3.76 60.65
CA ASP A 74 46.10 -2.64 59.69
C ASP A 74 45.55 -1.30 60.21
N SER A 75 45.85 -0.96 61.45
CA SER A 75 45.61 0.40 61.94
C SER A 75 46.87 1.27 61.97
N GLU A 76 47.83 1.01 61.09
CA GLU A 76 48.92 2.00 60.84
C GLU A 76 49.29 2.06 59.35
N THR A 77 49.02 3.29 58.80
CA THR A 77 49.61 3.79 57.58
C THR A 77 49.45 3.01 56.30
N ASP A 78 48.33 3.24 55.60
CA ASP A 78 48.46 3.64 54.21
C ASP A 78 47.19 4.44 53.76
N ARG A 79 47.33 5.75 53.57
CA ARG A 79 46.30 6.54 52.91
C ARG A 79 46.22 6.09 51.44
N ALA A 80 45.34 5.10 51.20
CA ALA A 80 44.98 4.76 49.84
C ALA A 80 44.47 5.99 49.11
N VAL A 81 45.30 6.53 48.21
CA VAL A 81 44.90 7.58 47.28
C VAL A 81 43.85 6.98 46.35
N ILE A 82 42.59 7.14 46.71
CA ILE A 82 41.48 6.86 45.82
C ILE A 82 41.62 7.84 44.64
N ARG A 83 42.23 7.36 43.56
CA ARG A 83 42.20 8.10 42.29
C ARG A 83 40.76 7.96 41.77
N PRO A 84 39.99 9.06 41.67
CA PRO A 84 38.69 9.00 41.04
C PRO A 84 38.93 8.57 39.59
N ILE A 85 38.39 7.43 39.23
CA ILE A 85 38.30 7.02 37.80
C ILE A 85 37.53 8.15 37.16
N SER A 86 38.23 8.94 36.29
CA SER A 86 37.67 10.15 35.69
C SER A 86 36.33 9.77 35.04
N SER A 87 35.27 10.40 35.53
CA SER A 87 33.90 10.25 35.03
C SER A 87 33.78 10.56 33.52
N ALA A 88 34.79 11.24 32.97
CA ALA A 88 34.87 11.54 31.54
C ALA A 88 34.83 10.31 30.64
N LYS A 89 35.51 9.20 30.98
CA LYS A 89 35.44 7.97 30.16
C LYS A 89 34.02 7.35 30.08
N ARG A 90 33.25 7.40 31.16
CA ARG A 90 31.87 6.90 31.17
C ARG A 90 30.95 7.75 30.32
N TRP A 91 31.20 9.04 30.20
CA TRP A 91 30.44 9.97 29.35
C TRP A 91 30.65 9.71 27.86
N TYR A 92 31.87 9.35 27.44
CA TYR A 92 32.12 8.96 26.04
C TYR A 92 31.36 7.69 25.64
N TRP A 93 31.25 6.70 26.54
CA TRP A 93 30.48 5.49 26.27
C TRP A 93 28.97 5.76 26.23
N ALA A 94 28.47 6.65 27.08
CA ALA A 94 27.07 7.09 27.03
C ALA A 94 26.77 7.90 25.75
N ALA A 95 27.68 8.80 25.36
CA ALA A 95 27.54 9.55 24.12
C ALA A 95 27.59 8.61 22.88
N ALA A 96 28.48 7.62 22.87
CA ALA A 96 28.55 6.64 21.79
C ALA A 96 27.26 5.79 21.68
N ALA A 97 26.67 5.41 22.82
CA ALA A 97 25.39 4.68 22.84
C ALA A 97 24.24 5.52 22.28
N VAL A 98 24.15 6.81 22.63
CA VAL A 98 23.16 7.75 22.09
C VAL A 98 23.31 7.91 20.57
N VAL A 99 24.56 8.04 20.09
CA VAL A 99 24.85 8.15 18.65
C VAL A 99 24.44 6.86 17.91
N LEU A 100 24.77 5.69 18.47
CA LEU A 100 24.38 4.40 17.87
C LEU A 100 22.85 4.20 17.85
N ILE A 101 22.15 4.61 18.93
CA ILE A 101 20.68 4.56 18.98
C ILE A 101 20.09 5.56 17.96
N ALA A 102 20.65 6.77 17.86
CA ALA A 102 20.20 7.77 16.89
C ALA A 102 20.43 7.31 15.44
N PHE A 103 21.61 6.75 15.13
CA PHE A 103 21.87 6.18 13.80
C PHE A 103 21.04 4.93 13.52
N GLY A 104 20.87 4.04 14.51
CA GLY A 104 20.03 2.85 14.41
C GLY A 104 18.56 3.20 14.21
N SER A 105 18.03 4.16 14.96
CA SER A 105 16.66 4.64 14.78
C SER A 105 16.47 5.37 13.44
N LEU A 106 17.42 6.20 13.01
CA LEU A 106 17.37 6.84 11.70
C LEU A 106 17.46 5.81 10.54
N PHE A 107 18.27 4.78 10.70
CA PHE A 107 18.36 3.67 9.73
C PHE A 107 17.06 2.88 9.66
N LEU A 108 16.45 2.54 10.82
CA LEU A 108 15.14 1.88 10.90
C LEU A 108 14.02 2.76 10.34
N LEU A 109 14.03 4.06 10.63
CA LEU A 109 13.06 5.00 10.07
C LEU A 109 13.21 5.11 8.54
N ARG A 110 14.43 5.05 8.00
CA ARG A 110 14.65 5.02 6.54
C ARG A 110 14.23 3.70 5.91
N GLN A 111 14.35 2.57 6.60
CA GLN A 111 13.83 1.28 6.12
C GLN A 111 12.31 1.20 6.19
N MET A 112 11.67 1.95 7.10
CA MET A 112 10.22 2.04 7.24
C MET A 112 9.59 3.16 6.37
N ALA A 113 10.41 4.03 5.76
CA ALA A 113 9.92 4.99 4.80
C ALA A 113 9.57 4.23 3.52
N ASP A 114 8.28 4.12 3.23
CA ASP A 114 7.82 3.65 1.92
C ASP A 114 8.51 4.48 0.84
N PRO A 115 9.04 3.86 -0.22
CA PRO A 115 9.65 4.60 -1.31
C PRO A 115 8.63 5.61 -1.83
N SER A 116 8.99 6.88 -1.85
CA SER A 116 8.13 7.92 -2.40
C SER A 116 7.82 7.58 -3.86
N PRO A 117 6.55 7.62 -4.29
CA PRO A 117 6.18 7.35 -5.66
C PRO A 117 7.01 8.21 -6.63
N GLN A 118 7.64 7.58 -7.61
CA GLN A 118 8.40 8.29 -8.63
C GLN A 118 7.53 8.52 -9.85
N LEU A 119 7.41 9.77 -10.32
CA LEU A 119 6.70 10.07 -11.55
C LEU A 119 7.38 9.35 -12.71
N LEU A 120 6.69 8.40 -13.33
CA LEU A 120 7.17 7.64 -14.46
C LEU A 120 6.77 8.32 -15.79
N ALA A 121 5.52 8.79 -15.87
CA ALA A 121 4.99 9.44 -17.07
C ALA A 121 3.85 10.39 -16.74
N GLU A 122 3.70 11.43 -17.58
CA GLU A 122 2.60 12.39 -17.57
C GLU A 122 2.17 12.67 -19.01
N SER A 123 0.87 12.66 -19.26
CA SER A 123 0.32 12.78 -20.62
C SER A 123 0.09 14.22 -21.07
N GLY A 124 0.08 15.21 -20.14
CA GLY A 124 -0.28 16.58 -20.52
C GLY A 124 -1.65 16.66 -21.21
N SER A 125 -1.73 17.41 -22.33
CA SER A 125 -2.95 17.60 -23.12
C SER A 125 -3.14 16.59 -24.26
N ALA A 126 -2.26 15.61 -24.41
CA ALA A 126 -2.32 14.60 -25.47
C ALA A 126 -2.20 13.19 -24.91
N ILE A 127 -2.70 12.21 -25.65
CA ILE A 127 -2.51 10.80 -25.33
C ILE A 127 -1.01 10.48 -25.36
N SER A 128 -0.52 9.77 -24.38
CA SER A 128 0.88 9.35 -24.25
C SER A 128 0.96 7.84 -24.06
N VAL A 129 1.88 7.19 -24.77
CA VAL A 129 2.13 5.75 -24.64
C VAL A 129 3.49 5.55 -23.98
N VAL A 130 3.52 4.71 -22.95
CA VAL A 130 4.70 4.40 -22.16
C VAL A 130 4.93 2.90 -22.16
N GLU A 131 6.14 2.48 -22.54
CA GLU A 131 6.59 1.10 -22.37
C GLU A 131 7.26 0.93 -21.01
N LEU A 132 6.80 -0.04 -20.26
CA LEU A 132 7.36 -0.38 -18.94
C LEU A 132 8.53 -1.35 -19.10
N ALA A 133 9.38 -1.42 -18.06
CA ALA A 133 10.59 -2.25 -18.06
C ALA A 133 10.33 -3.75 -18.26
N ASP A 134 9.11 -4.20 -17.98
CA ASP A 134 8.70 -5.60 -18.11
C ASP A 134 8.15 -5.96 -19.50
N GLY A 135 8.04 -4.99 -20.40
CA GLY A 135 7.44 -5.12 -21.73
C GLY A 135 5.96 -4.77 -21.79
N SER A 136 5.34 -4.46 -20.65
CA SER A 136 3.96 -3.97 -20.59
C SER A 136 3.86 -2.58 -21.20
N SER A 137 2.69 -2.24 -21.77
CA SER A 137 2.41 -0.94 -22.35
C SER A 137 1.28 -0.24 -21.59
N VAL A 138 1.42 1.06 -21.36
CA VAL A 138 0.41 1.90 -20.74
C VAL A 138 0.11 3.10 -21.66
N THR A 139 -1.13 3.20 -22.09
CA THR A 139 -1.62 4.38 -22.83
C THR A 139 -2.33 5.30 -21.85
N LEU A 140 -1.75 6.47 -21.59
CA LEU A 140 -2.31 7.49 -20.70
C LEU A 140 -3.25 8.39 -21.49
N ARG A 141 -4.48 8.58 -20.98
CA ARG A 141 -5.40 9.61 -21.47
C ARG A 141 -4.87 11.00 -21.10
N PRO A 142 -5.20 12.08 -21.81
CA PRO A 142 -4.82 13.44 -21.40
C PRO A 142 -5.11 13.71 -19.93
N ASN A 143 -4.29 14.55 -19.31
CA ASN A 143 -4.36 14.93 -17.89
C ASN A 143 -4.15 13.78 -16.90
N SER A 144 -3.42 12.72 -17.30
CA SER A 144 -3.15 11.55 -16.46
C SER A 144 -1.68 11.42 -16.12
N ARG A 145 -1.39 10.83 -14.95
CA ARG A 145 -0.04 10.59 -14.42
C ARG A 145 0.10 9.16 -13.93
N LEU A 146 1.23 8.57 -14.25
CA LEU A 146 1.62 7.25 -13.78
C LEU A 146 2.87 7.37 -12.92
N TYR A 147 2.82 6.80 -11.73
CA TYR A 147 3.93 6.73 -10.79
C TYR A 147 4.36 5.29 -10.58
N GLU A 148 5.66 5.06 -10.44
CA GLU A 148 6.21 3.81 -9.95
C GLU A 148 6.31 3.89 -8.42
N VAL A 149 5.71 2.92 -7.72
CA VAL A 149 5.70 2.83 -6.26
C VAL A 149 6.68 1.78 -5.78
N THR A 150 6.68 0.62 -6.44
CA THR A 150 7.54 -0.50 -6.09
C THR A 150 7.96 -1.23 -7.36
N SER A 151 9.26 -1.54 -7.48
CA SER A 151 9.79 -2.34 -8.58
C SER A 151 10.75 -3.38 -8.02
N THR A 152 10.33 -4.64 -8.02
CA THR A 152 11.12 -5.81 -7.66
C THR A 152 10.99 -6.89 -8.75
N GLU A 153 11.75 -7.95 -8.67
CA GLU A 153 11.66 -9.07 -9.63
C GLU A 153 10.26 -9.74 -9.59
N GLN A 154 9.58 -9.73 -8.44
CA GLN A 154 8.32 -10.45 -8.22
C GLN A 154 7.09 -9.53 -8.14
N LEU A 155 7.27 -8.24 -7.85
CA LEU A 155 6.18 -7.28 -7.68
C LEU A 155 6.50 -5.98 -8.38
N GLN A 156 5.60 -5.56 -9.27
CA GLN A 156 5.59 -4.23 -9.87
C GLN A 156 4.34 -3.49 -9.43
N GLY A 157 4.56 -2.40 -8.72
CA GLY A 157 3.51 -1.57 -8.16
C GLY A 157 3.54 -0.18 -8.76
N TYR A 158 2.38 0.27 -9.24
CA TYR A 158 2.17 1.58 -9.83
C TYR A 158 1.04 2.32 -9.12
N SER A 159 1.00 3.64 -9.29
CA SER A 159 -0.13 4.47 -8.90
C SER A 159 -0.53 5.33 -10.08
N LEU A 160 -1.83 5.35 -10.38
CA LEU A 160 -2.44 6.12 -11.46
C LEU A 160 -3.25 7.27 -10.87
N SER A 161 -3.09 8.46 -11.46
CA SER A 161 -4.02 9.58 -11.30
C SER A 161 -4.56 9.94 -12.68
N GLY A 162 -5.87 9.94 -12.86
CA GLY A 162 -6.53 10.11 -14.14
C GLY A 162 -6.97 8.79 -14.76
N GLU A 163 -6.72 8.57 -16.07
CA GLU A 163 -7.21 7.38 -16.79
C GLU A 163 -6.13 6.80 -17.71
N ALA A 164 -6.04 5.47 -17.74
CA ALA A 164 -5.10 4.76 -18.60
C ALA A 164 -5.63 3.39 -19.05
N LEU A 165 -5.22 3.01 -20.24
CA LEU A 165 -5.34 1.66 -20.78
C LEU A 165 -4.03 0.92 -20.53
N PHE A 166 -4.11 -0.18 -19.80
CA PHE A 166 -2.99 -1.08 -19.48
C PHE A 166 -3.05 -2.32 -20.37
N GLU A 167 -1.91 -2.67 -20.96
CA GLU A 167 -1.68 -3.91 -21.69
C GLU A 167 -0.50 -4.62 -21.02
N VAL A 168 -0.82 -5.45 -20.02
CA VAL A 168 0.17 -6.08 -19.17
C VAL A 168 0.63 -7.41 -19.75
N GLU A 169 1.95 -7.55 -19.94
CA GLU A 169 2.58 -8.79 -20.37
C GLU A 169 2.34 -9.94 -19.40
N SER A 170 1.91 -11.10 -19.93
CA SER A 170 1.60 -12.25 -19.11
C SER A 170 2.84 -12.92 -18.55
N ARG A 171 2.99 -12.91 -17.21
CA ARG A 171 4.08 -13.56 -16.49
C ARG A 171 3.55 -14.23 -15.22
N GLN A 172 3.77 -15.53 -15.07
CA GLN A 172 3.30 -16.30 -13.93
C GLN A 172 4.12 -16.10 -12.64
N ASP A 173 5.34 -15.62 -12.78
CA ASP A 173 6.31 -15.40 -11.70
C ASP A 173 6.28 -13.99 -11.12
N ARG A 174 5.38 -13.12 -11.64
CA ARG A 174 5.32 -11.72 -11.28
C ARG A 174 3.88 -11.25 -11.06
N THR A 175 3.69 -10.43 -10.05
CA THR A 175 2.44 -9.70 -9.78
C THR A 175 2.59 -8.27 -10.27
N PHE A 176 1.62 -7.79 -11.03
CA PHE A 176 1.49 -6.41 -11.46
C PHE A 176 0.30 -5.79 -10.70
N SER A 177 0.53 -4.67 -10.03
CA SER A 177 -0.51 -3.97 -9.28
C SER A 177 -0.55 -2.48 -9.63
N VAL A 178 -1.76 -1.92 -9.70
CA VAL A 178 -1.98 -0.49 -9.92
C VAL A 178 -2.98 0.02 -8.89
N GLU A 179 -2.59 1.03 -8.14
CA GLU A 179 -3.49 1.79 -7.28
C GLU A 179 -4.04 2.99 -8.03
N ALA A 180 -5.33 3.24 -7.93
CA ALA A 180 -6.04 4.36 -8.55
C ALA A 180 -7.13 4.82 -7.58
N GLY A 181 -6.94 5.95 -6.91
CA GLY A 181 -7.86 6.44 -5.89
C GLY A 181 -8.13 5.41 -4.79
N PRO A 182 -9.41 5.08 -4.51
CA PRO A 182 -9.79 4.09 -3.49
C PRO A 182 -9.60 2.63 -3.92
N GLY A 183 -9.26 2.37 -5.20
CA GLY A 183 -9.15 1.02 -5.77
C GLY A 183 -7.74 0.59 -6.08
N ARG A 184 -7.50 -0.73 -6.00
CA ARG A 184 -6.28 -1.41 -6.41
C ARG A 184 -6.61 -2.57 -7.33
N VAL A 185 -5.88 -2.67 -8.41
CA VAL A 185 -5.95 -3.73 -9.42
C VAL A 185 -4.75 -4.64 -9.25
N VAL A 186 -4.97 -5.96 -9.28
CA VAL A 186 -3.90 -6.97 -9.22
C VAL A 186 -4.07 -7.95 -10.38
N VAL A 187 -3.02 -8.08 -11.22
CA VAL A 187 -3.05 -8.90 -12.44
C VAL A 187 -1.73 -9.66 -12.64
N THR A 188 -1.76 -10.65 -13.54
CA THR A 188 -0.58 -11.41 -13.99
C THR A 188 -0.39 -11.38 -15.51
N GLY A 189 -1.29 -10.69 -16.25
CA GLY A 189 -1.25 -10.60 -17.71
C GLY A 189 -2.65 -10.33 -18.24
N THR A 190 -2.97 -9.05 -18.52
CA THR A 190 -4.35 -8.60 -18.63
C THR A 190 -4.40 -7.28 -19.41
N ARG A 191 -5.47 -7.08 -20.17
CA ARG A 191 -5.76 -5.79 -20.81
C ARG A 191 -6.97 -5.15 -20.16
N PHE A 192 -6.79 -3.97 -19.56
CA PHE A 192 -7.86 -3.27 -18.84
C PHE A 192 -7.71 -1.76 -18.90
N ASN A 193 -8.84 -1.05 -18.82
CA ASN A 193 -8.87 0.40 -18.63
C ASN A 193 -9.14 0.68 -17.15
N LEU A 194 -8.36 1.57 -16.56
CA LEU A 194 -8.49 1.99 -15.18
C LEU A 194 -8.58 3.51 -15.11
N SER A 195 -9.52 4.01 -14.33
CA SER A 195 -9.66 5.45 -14.08
C SER A 195 -9.76 5.77 -12.60
N ASP A 196 -9.12 6.87 -12.20
CA ASP A 196 -9.22 7.55 -10.91
C ASP A 196 -9.78 8.95 -11.16
N ARG A 197 -11.11 9.05 -11.07
CA ARG A 197 -11.84 10.29 -11.34
C ARG A 197 -13.00 10.45 -10.36
N ASP A 198 -13.31 11.68 -9.98
CA ASP A 198 -14.44 12.02 -9.12
C ASP A 198 -14.47 11.19 -7.81
N GLU A 199 -13.28 11.00 -7.23
CA GLU A 199 -13.10 10.19 -6.00
C GLU A 199 -13.57 8.74 -6.16
N ARG A 200 -13.55 8.21 -7.39
CA ARG A 200 -13.94 6.85 -7.73
C ARG A 200 -12.85 6.18 -8.53
N SER A 201 -12.65 4.90 -8.25
CA SER A 201 -11.86 4.02 -9.09
C SER A 201 -12.78 3.15 -9.92
N THR A 202 -12.64 3.21 -11.23
CA THR A 202 -13.42 2.38 -12.16
C THR A 202 -12.50 1.54 -13.02
N ILE A 203 -12.76 0.23 -13.04
CA ILE A 203 -12.06 -0.70 -13.93
C ILE A 203 -13.00 -1.27 -14.98
N HIS A 204 -12.51 -1.36 -16.22
CA HIS A 204 -13.15 -2.09 -17.31
C HIS A 204 -12.19 -3.15 -17.83
N LEU A 205 -12.53 -4.41 -17.67
CA LEU A 205 -11.67 -5.51 -18.07
C LEU A 205 -11.93 -5.92 -19.51
N LEU A 206 -10.93 -5.71 -20.38
CA LEU A 206 -11.02 -6.00 -21.80
C LEU A 206 -10.64 -7.46 -22.13
N ASP A 207 -9.53 -7.95 -21.56
CA ASP A 207 -9.05 -9.33 -21.76
C ASP A 207 -8.36 -9.85 -20.51
N GLY A 208 -8.50 -11.14 -20.21
CA GLY A 208 -7.87 -11.81 -19.09
C GLY A 208 -8.75 -11.90 -17.85
N SER A 209 -8.14 -11.83 -16.68
CA SER A 209 -8.78 -11.84 -15.36
C SER A 209 -8.08 -10.90 -14.42
N VAL A 210 -8.81 -10.28 -13.52
CA VAL A 210 -8.29 -9.29 -12.57
C VAL A 210 -8.93 -9.45 -11.20
N ILE A 211 -8.14 -9.18 -10.15
CA ILE A 211 -8.68 -8.91 -8.82
C ILE A 211 -8.73 -7.40 -8.66
N PHE A 212 -9.93 -6.87 -8.44
CA PHE A 212 -10.15 -5.47 -8.12
C PHE A 212 -10.57 -5.36 -6.66
N GLU A 213 -9.82 -4.60 -5.89
CA GLU A 213 -9.99 -4.54 -4.44
C GLU A 213 -9.87 -3.10 -3.91
N THR A 214 -10.43 -2.85 -2.74
CA THR A 214 -10.21 -1.60 -2.03
C THR A 214 -8.76 -1.49 -1.54
N VAL A 215 -8.18 -0.28 -1.50
CA VAL A 215 -6.78 -0.06 -1.07
C VAL A 215 -6.53 -0.59 0.34
N ASP A 216 -7.54 -0.59 1.22
CA ASP A 216 -7.49 -1.19 2.57
C ASP A 216 -7.64 -2.73 2.55
N MET A 217 -7.76 -3.36 1.37
CA MET A 217 -7.93 -4.80 1.16
C MET A 217 -9.14 -5.42 1.89
N ALA A 218 -10.10 -4.62 2.31
CA ALA A 218 -11.27 -5.10 3.05
C ALA A 218 -12.33 -5.74 2.12
N ARG A 219 -12.37 -5.35 0.84
CA ARG A 219 -13.32 -5.84 -0.16
C ARG A 219 -12.61 -6.09 -1.48
N SER A 220 -13.02 -7.14 -2.18
CA SER A 220 -12.49 -7.46 -3.50
C SER A 220 -13.51 -8.18 -4.36
N VAL A 221 -13.33 -8.07 -5.66
CA VAL A 221 -14.07 -8.82 -6.68
C VAL A 221 -13.11 -9.34 -7.74
N THR A 222 -13.38 -10.51 -8.27
CA THR A 222 -12.69 -11.02 -9.45
C THR A 222 -13.55 -10.75 -10.67
N LEU A 223 -12.98 -10.07 -11.68
CA LEU A 223 -13.66 -9.77 -12.92
C LEU A 223 -13.15 -10.65 -14.05
N SER A 224 -14.06 -10.94 -14.98
CA SER A 224 -13.81 -11.60 -16.25
C SER A 224 -13.89 -10.59 -17.40
N ALA A 225 -13.34 -10.92 -18.56
CA ALA A 225 -13.36 -10.04 -19.72
C ALA A 225 -14.81 -9.63 -20.09
N GLY A 226 -15.02 -8.32 -20.31
CA GLY A 226 -16.33 -7.70 -20.57
C GLY A 226 -17.04 -7.20 -19.32
N GLU A 227 -16.47 -7.39 -18.12
CA GLU A 227 -17.01 -6.89 -16.87
C GLU A 227 -16.26 -5.66 -16.38
N ALA A 228 -16.97 -4.80 -15.66
CA ALA A 228 -16.48 -3.60 -15.03
C ALA A 228 -16.95 -3.53 -13.58
N ALA A 229 -16.23 -2.77 -12.75
CA ALA A 229 -16.62 -2.50 -11.36
C ALA A 229 -16.15 -1.11 -10.92
N VAL A 230 -16.80 -0.58 -9.89
CA VAL A 230 -16.52 0.73 -9.31
C VAL A 230 -16.27 0.60 -7.82
N ILE A 231 -15.25 1.31 -7.33
CA ILE A 231 -15.03 1.55 -5.92
C ILE A 231 -15.16 3.05 -5.67
N SER A 232 -16.04 3.44 -4.75
CA SER A 232 -16.28 4.83 -4.37
C SER A 232 -15.35 5.28 -3.24
N ALA A 233 -15.26 6.59 -2.98
CA ALA A 233 -14.41 7.19 -1.94
C ALA A 233 -14.62 6.61 -0.52
N ASP A 234 -15.82 6.15 -0.21
CA ASP A 234 -16.17 5.47 1.04
C ASP A 234 -15.80 3.97 1.07
N TYR A 235 -14.94 3.55 0.13
CA TYR A 235 -14.52 2.15 -0.06
C TYR A 235 -15.68 1.18 -0.32
N ARG A 236 -16.81 1.66 -0.83
CA ARG A 236 -17.89 0.79 -1.29
C ARG A 236 -17.55 0.24 -2.66
N LEU A 237 -17.53 -1.08 -2.78
CA LEU A 237 -17.40 -1.82 -4.02
C LEU A 237 -18.82 -2.14 -4.54
N ASP A 238 -19.14 -1.63 -5.72
CA ASP A 238 -20.41 -1.89 -6.39
C ASP A 238 -20.40 -3.27 -7.07
N GLU A 239 -21.58 -3.83 -7.36
CA GLU A 239 -21.70 -5.08 -8.12
C GLU A 239 -21.12 -4.91 -9.54
N PRO A 240 -20.43 -5.93 -10.08
CA PRO A 240 -19.94 -5.88 -11.45
C PRO A 240 -21.06 -5.70 -12.48
N PHE A 241 -20.75 -4.96 -13.55
CA PHE A 241 -21.64 -4.72 -14.67
C PHE A 241 -20.92 -4.93 -16.00
N THR A 242 -21.66 -5.07 -17.08
CA THR A 242 -21.10 -5.21 -18.43
C THR A 242 -21.00 -3.86 -19.15
N PHE A 243 -20.09 -3.75 -20.10
CA PHE A 243 -19.85 -2.53 -20.87
C PHE A 243 -19.58 -2.82 -22.33
N GLU A 244 -19.72 -1.80 -23.18
CA GLU A 244 -19.36 -1.87 -24.59
C GLU A 244 -17.90 -1.43 -24.78
N ARG A 245 -17.09 -2.29 -25.38
CA ARG A 245 -15.62 -2.09 -25.53
C ARG A 245 -15.29 -0.76 -26.22
N GLU A 246 -16.03 -0.41 -27.27
CA GLU A 246 -15.78 0.82 -28.06
C GLU A 246 -15.98 2.10 -27.24
N GLU A 247 -16.92 2.10 -26.29
CA GLU A 247 -17.17 3.25 -25.43
C GLU A 247 -15.99 3.53 -24.49
N ILE A 248 -15.31 2.46 -24.08
CA ILE A 248 -14.19 2.54 -23.12
C ILE A 248 -12.86 2.77 -23.83
N THR A 249 -12.65 2.21 -25.04
CA THR A 249 -11.36 2.30 -25.71
C THR A 249 -11.34 3.35 -26.84
N GLY A 250 -12.47 3.94 -27.20
CA GLY A 250 -12.57 4.90 -28.29
C GLY A 250 -11.63 6.09 -28.17
N TRP A 251 -11.39 6.55 -26.92
CA TRP A 251 -10.50 7.66 -26.65
C TRP A 251 -9.04 7.39 -27.10
N THR A 252 -8.58 6.14 -27.10
CA THR A 252 -7.24 5.78 -27.62
C THR A 252 -7.09 6.05 -29.11
N GLN A 253 -8.21 6.24 -29.81
CA GLN A 253 -8.30 6.57 -31.24
C GLN A 253 -8.85 7.99 -31.47
N ASN A 254 -8.72 8.87 -30.47
CA ASN A 254 -9.25 10.24 -30.49
C ASN A 254 -10.76 10.31 -30.79
N ARG A 255 -11.54 9.38 -30.22
CA ARG A 255 -12.99 9.36 -30.35
C ARG A 255 -13.66 9.08 -29.04
N LEU A 256 -14.68 9.83 -28.67
CA LEU A 256 -15.61 9.53 -27.61
C LEU A 256 -16.83 8.85 -28.21
N VAL A 257 -17.08 7.60 -27.84
CA VAL A 257 -18.22 6.81 -28.28
C VAL A 257 -19.20 6.67 -27.12
N PHE A 258 -20.48 6.83 -27.36
CA PHE A 258 -21.51 6.75 -26.33
C PHE A 258 -22.82 6.20 -26.90
N ARG A 259 -23.54 5.43 -26.08
CA ARG A 259 -24.83 4.81 -26.44
C ARG A 259 -25.80 5.04 -25.29
N ASP A 260 -26.87 5.77 -25.57
CA ASP A 260 -27.92 6.08 -24.60
C ASP A 260 -27.37 6.68 -23.29
N ARG A 261 -26.36 7.57 -23.40
CA ARG A 261 -25.72 8.25 -22.27
C ARG A 261 -26.29 9.66 -22.11
N LEU A 262 -26.46 10.07 -20.85
CA LEU A 262 -26.86 11.44 -20.56
C LEU A 262 -25.81 12.46 -21.02
N LEU A 263 -26.27 13.60 -21.51
CA LEU A 263 -25.36 14.66 -21.95
C LEU A 263 -24.42 15.09 -20.82
N ALA A 264 -24.89 15.17 -19.59
CA ALA A 264 -24.05 15.46 -18.41
C ALA A 264 -22.83 14.55 -18.33
N GLU A 265 -22.97 13.24 -18.57
CA GLU A 265 -21.87 12.29 -18.56
C GLU A 265 -20.92 12.50 -19.74
N ILE A 266 -21.47 12.80 -20.93
CA ILE A 266 -20.67 13.10 -22.14
C ILE A 266 -19.86 14.38 -21.95
N LEU A 267 -20.48 15.43 -21.36
CA LEU A 267 -19.79 16.68 -21.04
C LEU A 267 -18.66 16.45 -20.02
N SER A 268 -18.90 15.67 -18.96
CA SER A 268 -17.87 15.30 -17.98
C SER A 268 -16.67 14.58 -18.62
N GLU A 269 -16.90 13.73 -19.63
CA GLU A 269 -15.83 13.08 -20.39
C GLU A 269 -14.98 14.08 -21.19
N LEU A 270 -15.62 15.08 -21.81
CA LEU A 270 -14.93 16.13 -22.55
C LEU A 270 -14.22 17.11 -21.60
N GLU A 271 -14.82 17.47 -20.47
CA GLU A 271 -14.20 18.29 -19.43
C GLU A 271 -12.89 17.66 -18.94
N PHE A 272 -12.93 16.37 -18.63
CA PHE A 272 -11.73 15.64 -18.23
C PHE A 272 -10.69 15.58 -19.36
N HIS A 273 -11.11 15.25 -20.59
CA HIS A 273 -10.20 15.07 -21.72
C HIS A 273 -9.45 16.37 -22.07
N TYR A 274 -10.14 17.50 -22.08
CA TYR A 274 -9.59 18.79 -22.46
C TYR A 274 -9.16 19.68 -21.31
N ASN A 275 -9.44 19.27 -20.06
CA ASN A 275 -9.22 20.08 -18.86
C ASN A 275 -9.93 21.45 -18.96
N ILE A 276 -11.21 21.44 -19.31
CA ILE A 276 -12.09 22.61 -19.45
C ILE A 276 -13.34 22.45 -18.59
N THR A 277 -14.13 23.51 -18.48
CA THR A 277 -15.45 23.48 -17.85
C THR A 277 -16.52 23.71 -18.92
N ILE A 278 -17.56 22.87 -18.91
CA ILE A 278 -18.67 22.98 -19.87
C ILE A 278 -19.96 23.12 -19.06
N ARG A 279 -20.74 24.13 -19.38
CA ARG A 279 -22.01 24.41 -18.70
C ARG A 279 -23.19 24.27 -19.66
N ALA A 280 -24.20 23.52 -19.23
CA ALA A 280 -25.52 23.48 -19.85
C ALA A 280 -26.58 23.71 -18.76
N ASP A 281 -27.82 23.84 -19.12
CA ASP A 281 -28.92 23.86 -18.15
C ASP A 281 -29.32 22.42 -17.81
N ASP A 282 -29.95 22.26 -16.64
CA ASP A 282 -30.34 20.95 -16.08
C ASP A 282 -31.23 20.12 -17.04
N GLU A 283 -32.08 20.77 -17.85
CA GLU A 283 -32.95 20.08 -18.81
C GLU A 283 -32.16 19.54 -19.97
N THR A 284 -31.21 20.30 -20.48
CA THR A 284 -30.29 19.90 -21.56
C THR A 284 -29.37 18.75 -21.12
N GLU A 285 -28.84 18.79 -19.91
CA GLU A 285 -27.96 17.75 -19.34
C GLU A 285 -28.64 16.39 -19.20
N GLN A 286 -29.96 16.33 -19.11
CA GLN A 286 -30.73 15.08 -19.01
C GLN A 286 -31.04 14.45 -20.37
N ILE A 287 -30.63 15.06 -21.48
CA ILE A 287 -30.85 14.51 -22.82
C ILE A 287 -29.93 13.28 -23.01
N ALA A 288 -30.53 12.14 -23.35
CA ALA A 288 -29.77 10.95 -23.69
C ALA A 288 -29.35 10.96 -25.17
N LEU A 289 -28.08 10.74 -25.43
CA LEU A 289 -27.50 10.76 -26.76
C LEU A 289 -26.80 9.43 -27.10
N GLY A 290 -26.79 9.09 -28.42
CA GLY A 290 -26.05 7.98 -28.95
C GLY A 290 -25.25 8.40 -30.18
N GLY A 291 -23.99 8.01 -30.26
CA GLY A 291 -23.11 8.36 -31.38
C GLY A 291 -21.63 8.38 -31.02
N SER A 292 -20.91 9.24 -31.67
CA SER A 292 -19.50 9.49 -31.35
C SER A 292 -19.08 10.90 -31.72
N VAL A 293 -18.14 11.45 -30.94
CA VAL A 293 -17.52 12.76 -31.19
C VAL A 293 -16.01 12.56 -31.38
N ALA A 294 -15.43 13.25 -32.35
CA ALA A 294 -13.97 13.30 -32.54
C ALA A 294 -13.34 14.12 -31.39
N LEU A 295 -12.25 13.62 -30.82
CA LEU A 295 -11.49 14.29 -29.75
C LEU A 295 -10.26 15.01 -30.36
N GLU A 296 -10.46 15.91 -31.32
CA GLU A 296 -9.37 16.67 -31.99
C GLU A 296 -9.10 17.98 -31.21
N THR A 297 -10.11 18.83 -31.12
CA THR A 297 -10.07 20.07 -30.32
C THR A 297 -11.39 20.26 -29.56
N PRO A 298 -11.39 21.00 -28.44
CA PRO A 298 -12.60 21.24 -27.68
C PRO A 298 -13.68 21.96 -28.51
N GLU A 299 -13.26 22.90 -29.35
CA GLU A 299 -14.20 23.67 -30.22
C GLU A 299 -14.89 22.74 -31.23
N GLN A 300 -14.16 21.83 -31.88
CA GLN A 300 -14.73 20.91 -32.86
C GLN A 300 -15.68 19.91 -32.17
N SER A 301 -15.26 19.32 -31.05
CA SER A 301 -16.11 18.38 -30.31
C SER A 301 -17.41 19.03 -29.83
N LEU A 302 -17.33 20.27 -29.29
CA LEU A 302 -18.49 21.02 -28.83
C LEU A 302 -19.36 21.50 -29.95
N GLN A 303 -18.81 21.86 -31.11
CA GLN A 303 -19.57 22.21 -32.31
C GLN A 303 -20.41 21.04 -32.83
N ASP A 304 -19.81 19.83 -32.87
CA ASP A 304 -20.51 18.63 -33.28
C ASP A 304 -21.69 18.33 -32.36
N LEU A 305 -21.47 18.37 -31.01
CA LEU A 305 -22.55 18.21 -30.03
C LEU A 305 -23.62 19.31 -30.10
N GLY A 306 -23.21 20.57 -30.24
CA GLY A 306 -24.12 21.69 -30.37
C GLY A 306 -25.07 21.53 -31.57
N THR A 307 -24.55 21.05 -32.71
CA THR A 307 -25.35 20.76 -33.90
C THR A 307 -26.44 19.71 -33.64
N VAL A 308 -26.10 18.64 -32.89
CA VAL A 308 -27.06 17.57 -32.54
C VAL A 308 -28.11 18.08 -31.56
N LEU A 309 -27.71 18.94 -30.62
CA LEU A 309 -28.59 19.52 -29.59
C LEU A 309 -29.46 20.68 -30.10
N GLY A 310 -29.25 21.17 -31.33
CA GLY A 310 -29.96 22.33 -31.88
C GLY A 310 -29.53 23.65 -31.21
N GLY A 311 -28.25 23.77 -30.85
CA GLY A 311 -27.68 24.93 -30.19
C GLY A 311 -26.20 25.09 -30.48
N GLU A 312 -25.55 25.95 -29.74
CA GLU A 312 -24.11 26.17 -29.85
C GLU A 312 -23.47 26.28 -28.46
N PHE A 313 -22.23 25.80 -28.35
CA PHE A 313 -21.36 26.06 -27.20
C PHE A 313 -20.50 27.27 -27.47
N THR A 314 -20.63 28.32 -26.69
CA THR A 314 -19.84 29.53 -26.80
C THR A 314 -18.80 29.60 -25.67
N GLN A 315 -17.58 29.94 -26.02
CA GLN A 315 -16.53 30.17 -25.05
C GLN A 315 -16.83 31.46 -24.28
N VAL A 316 -16.86 31.38 -22.95
CA VAL A 316 -17.12 32.51 -22.05
C VAL A 316 -15.89 33.03 -21.35
N ASP A 317 -14.87 32.16 -21.19
CA ASP A 317 -13.53 32.49 -20.75
C ASP A 317 -12.51 31.46 -21.30
N ASP A 318 -11.23 31.55 -20.91
CA ASP A 318 -10.14 30.73 -21.48
C ASP A 318 -10.38 29.22 -21.35
N GLN A 319 -11.16 28.78 -20.37
CA GLN A 319 -11.37 27.36 -20.07
C GLN A 319 -12.84 26.97 -19.90
N THR A 320 -13.78 27.91 -20.13
CA THR A 320 -15.20 27.66 -19.87
C THR A 320 -16.03 27.85 -21.14
N TYR A 321 -16.88 26.87 -21.44
CA TYR A 321 -17.86 26.89 -22.53
C TYR A 321 -19.27 26.83 -21.96
N GLN A 322 -20.20 27.54 -22.57
CA GLN A 322 -21.61 27.61 -22.19
C GLN A 322 -22.50 27.23 -23.38
N PHE A 323 -23.39 26.24 -23.16
CA PHE A 323 -24.41 25.89 -24.16
C PHE A 323 -25.48 26.97 -24.26
N ARG A 324 -25.92 27.26 -25.49
CA ARG A 324 -27.03 28.14 -25.82
C ARG A 324 -27.89 27.47 -26.86
N PRO A 325 -29.19 27.18 -26.59
CA PRO A 325 -30.09 26.67 -27.58
C PRO A 325 -30.31 27.74 -28.69
N GLN A 326 -30.41 27.30 -29.92
CA GLN A 326 -30.85 28.19 -31.00
C GLN A 326 -32.36 28.36 -30.92
N PRO A 327 -32.88 29.58 -31.13
CA PRO A 327 -34.28 29.88 -31.04
C PRO A 327 -35.13 29.20 -32.13
#